data_11632605c72a37a6562d4b5bc319510c
#
_entry.id   11632605c72a37a6562d4b5bc319510c
#
_cell.length_a   1.000
_cell.length_b   1.000
_cell.length_c   1.000
_cell.angle_alpha   90.00
_cell.angle_beta   90.00
_cell.angle_gamma   90.00
#
_symmetry.space_group_name_H-M   'P 1'
#
loop_
_entity.id
_entity.type
_entity.pdbx_description
1 polymer ?
#
loop_
_entity_poly.entity_id
_entity_poly.type
_entity_poly.pdbx_seq_one_letter_code
_entity_poly.pdbx_strand_id
1 'polypeptide(L)'
;RSSAASDVYKRQEYYTRLPYPVYMLNKNVGHLSLWETGIFKQFKDSYYAYTDSDLEILPNCPDDFIEKFILLLQKYPKALKAGFSICIDDLPDHYKLKEKVIEWESVFWKEEIEPNIFKALIDTTFAVYKPYFIGEPIDPDCFCIRTGHPYSVRHLPWYMNSAKPTEEELYYL
;
A
#
# COMPACT_ATOMS: atom_id res chain seq x y z
N ARG A 1 -12.98 19.23 21.72
CA ARG A 1 -13.28 19.81 20.38
C ARG A 1 -12.10 20.56 19.75
N SER A 2 -10.93 20.72 20.41
CA SER A 2 -9.82 21.53 19.85
C SER A 2 -8.64 20.71 19.30
N SER A 3 -8.44 19.47 19.68
CA SER A 3 -7.26 18.68 19.26
C SER A 3 -7.32 18.21 17.82
N ALA A 4 -8.39 17.56 17.40
CA ALA A 4 -8.51 17.04 16.02
C ALA A 4 -8.47 18.15 14.96
N ALA A 5 -9.12 19.30 15.20
CA ALA A 5 -9.04 20.44 14.31
C ALA A 5 -7.61 21.02 14.25
N SER A 6 -6.91 21.11 15.40
CA SER A 6 -5.52 21.56 15.47
C SER A 6 -4.58 20.67 14.67
N ASP A 7 -4.78 19.34 14.69
CA ASP A 7 -3.91 18.40 13.98
C ASP A 7 -4.16 18.42 12.47
N VAL A 8 -5.39 18.61 12.03
CA VAL A 8 -5.71 18.86 10.61
C VAL A 8 -5.00 20.12 10.10
N TYR A 9 -5.02 21.22 10.87
CA TYR A 9 -4.31 22.45 10.47
C TYR A 9 -2.81 22.28 10.43
N LYS A 10 -2.21 21.57 11.39
CA LYS A 10 -0.76 21.27 11.40
C LYS A 10 -0.36 20.42 10.19
N ARG A 11 -1.18 19.44 9.79
CA ARG A 11 -0.94 18.64 8.60
C ARG A 11 -1.06 19.48 7.33
N GLN A 12 -2.01 20.39 7.23
CA GLN A 12 -2.12 21.31 6.10
C GLN A 12 -0.86 22.17 5.97
N GLU A 13 -0.38 22.77 7.07
CA GLU A 13 0.86 23.53 7.07
C GLU A 13 2.08 22.68 6.66
N TYR A 14 2.14 21.42 7.12
CA TYR A 14 3.16 20.48 6.69
C TYR A 14 3.12 20.24 5.18
N TYR A 15 1.95 19.98 4.61
CA TYR A 15 1.80 19.72 3.18
C TYR A 15 2.20 20.91 2.31
N THR A 16 2.00 22.15 2.77
CA THR A 16 2.42 23.35 2.02
C THR A 16 3.94 23.51 1.94
N ARG A 17 4.70 22.84 2.79
CA ARG A 17 6.17 22.90 2.86
C ARG A 17 6.85 21.76 2.10
N LEU A 18 6.09 20.78 1.61
CA LEU A 18 6.67 19.66 0.89
C LEU A 18 7.23 20.11 -0.46
N PRO A 19 8.39 19.59 -0.88
CA PRO A 19 8.98 19.88 -2.19
C PRO A 19 8.29 19.12 -3.34
N TYR A 20 7.14 18.52 -3.09
CA TYR A 20 6.37 17.70 -4.03
C TYR A 20 4.98 18.31 -4.27
N PRO A 21 4.36 18.06 -5.43
CA PRO A 21 2.97 18.45 -5.68
C PRO A 21 2.02 17.82 -4.65
N VAL A 22 1.18 18.64 -4.06
CA VAL A 22 0.12 18.21 -3.14
C VAL A 22 -1.22 18.52 -3.77
N TYR A 23 -2.06 17.51 -3.93
CA TYR A 23 -3.41 17.63 -4.47
C TYR A 23 -4.42 17.66 -3.32
N MET A 24 -4.86 18.86 -2.95
CA MET A 24 -5.88 19.03 -1.91
C MET A 24 -7.26 18.70 -2.49
N LEU A 25 -7.87 17.62 -2.02
CA LEU A 25 -9.21 17.22 -2.42
C LEU A 25 -10.26 17.84 -1.49
N ASN A 26 -11.36 18.35 -2.04
CA ASN A 26 -12.43 18.98 -1.25
C ASN A 26 -13.33 17.99 -0.51
N LYS A 27 -13.13 16.70 -0.73
CA LYS A 27 -13.88 15.61 -0.09
C LYS A 27 -12.99 14.41 0.13
N ASN A 28 -13.36 13.56 1.08
CA ASN A 28 -12.75 12.24 1.20
C ASN A 28 -13.20 11.36 0.02
N VAL A 29 -12.25 10.93 -0.80
CA VAL A 29 -12.45 10.07 -1.97
C VAL A 29 -12.01 8.62 -1.67
N GLY A 30 -11.40 8.41 -0.50
CA GLY A 30 -10.90 7.09 -0.08
C GLY A 30 -9.60 6.67 -0.79
N HIS A 31 -9.30 5.39 -0.69
CA HIS A 31 -8.04 4.78 -1.15
C HIS A 31 -7.89 4.73 -2.68
N LEU A 32 -8.97 4.87 -3.44
CA LEU A 32 -8.92 4.92 -4.91
C LEU A 32 -8.79 6.35 -5.46
N SER A 33 -8.44 7.32 -4.61
CA SER A 33 -8.39 8.75 -4.96
C SER A 33 -7.57 9.07 -6.21
N LEU A 34 -6.45 8.38 -6.44
CA LEU A 34 -5.60 8.57 -7.62
C LEU A 34 -6.40 8.37 -8.93
N TRP A 35 -7.23 7.33 -9.00
CA TRP A 35 -8.00 6.97 -10.20
C TRP A 35 -9.32 7.73 -10.26
N GLU A 36 -10.06 7.83 -9.18
CA GLU A 36 -11.37 8.51 -9.13
C GLU A 36 -11.29 10.01 -9.43
N THR A 37 -10.17 10.65 -9.06
CA THR A 37 -9.93 12.06 -9.40
C THR A 37 -9.34 12.25 -10.78
N GLY A 38 -8.90 11.17 -11.43
CA GLY A 38 -8.21 11.21 -12.72
C GLY A 38 -6.77 11.72 -12.66
N ILE A 39 -6.20 11.92 -11.47
CA ILE A 39 -4.79 12.36 -11.30
C ILE A 39 -3.82 11.37 -11.97
N PHE A 40 -4.15 10.06 -11.96
CA PHE A 40 -3.33 9.02 -12.60
C PHE A 40 -3.03 9.30 -14.09
N LYS A 41 -3.87 10.08 -14.78
CA LYS A 41 -3.69 10.43 -16.20
C LYS A 41 -2.38 11.15 -16.47
N GLN A 42 -1.79 11.78 -15.47
CA GLN A 42 -0.49 12.45 -15.56
C GLN A 42 0.67 11.46 -15.60
N PHE A 43 0.46 10.23 -15.15
CA PHE A 43 1.49 9.20 -14.97
C PHE A 43 1.27 7.96 -15.86
N LYS A 44 0.12 7.85 -16.51
CA LYS A 44 -0.34 6.64 -17.22
C LYS A 44 0.58 6.14 -18.33
N ASP A 45 1.43 7.00 -18.89
CA ASP A 45 2.29 6.65 -20.03
C ASP A 45 3.63 6.00 -19.60
N SER A 46 3.86 5.85 -18.30
CA SER A 46 5.04 5.22 -17.72
C SER A 46 4.67 4.28 -16.57
N TYR A 47 5.65 3.53 -16.05
CA TYR A 47 5.49 2.89 -14.76
C TYR A 47 5.29 3.96 -13.68
N TYR A 48 4.38 3.73 -12.75
CA TYR A 48 4.18 4.61 -11.61
C TYR A 48 3.96 3.78 -10.35
N ALA A 49 4.36 4.31 -9.21
CA ALA A 49 4.08 3.70 -7.92
C ALA A 49 2.89 4.41 -7.24
N TYR A 50 2.07 3.63 -6.55
CA TYR A 50 1.03 4.13 -5.68
C TYR A 50 1.07 3.39 -4.35
N THR A 51 0.82 4.10 -3.26
CA THR A 51 0.88 3.55 -1.91
C THR A 51 -0.06 4.30 -0.97
N ASP A 52 -0.55 3.58 0.03
CA ASP A 52 -1.11 4.20 1.23
C ASP A 52 0.01 4.83 2.07
N SER A 53 -0.34 5.77 2.94
CA SER A 53 0.60 6.53 3.76
C SER A 53 0.98 5.85 5.08
N ASP A 54 0.34 4.74 5.41
CA ASP A 54 0.43 4.02 6.70
C ASP A 54 1.22 2.71 6.61
N LEU A 55 2.18 2.68 5.70
CA LEU A 55 3.11 1.57 5.50
C LEU A 55 4.51 1.91 5.99
N GLU A 56 5.16 0.93 6.58
CA GLU A 56 6.58 0.97 6.94
C GLU A 56 7.34 -0.09 6.14
N ILE A 57 8.30 0.34 5.32
CA ILE A 57 9.22 -0.59 4.64
C ILE A 57 10.12 -1.21 5.69
N LEU A 58 10.25 -2.56 5.67
CA LEU A 58 11.10 -3.26 6.63
C LEU A 58 12.56 -2.80 6.54
N PRO A 59 13.27 -2.65 7.67
CA PRO A 59 14.65 -2.15 7.69
C PRO A 59 15.67 -2.98 6.89
N ASN A 60 15.38 -4.25 6.68
CA ASN A 60 16.20 -5.17 5.90
C ASN A 60 15.77 -5.27 4.43
N CYS A 61 14.78 -4.47 4.00
CA CYS A 61 14.39 -4.41 2.59
C CYS A 61 15.50 -3.78 1.76
N PRO A 62 15.93 -4.43 0.67
CA PRO A 62 16.91 -3.83 -0.24
C PRO A 62 16.38 -2.57 -0.91
N ASP A 63 17.27 -1.61 -1.20
CA ASP A 63 16.90 -0.32 -1.80
C ASP A 63 16.51 -0.44 -3.28
N ASP A 64 16.74 -1.60 -3.91
CA ASP A 64 16.43 -1.89 -5.32
C ASP A 64 14.98 -2.34 -5.56
N PHE A 65 14.09 -2.24 -4.58
CA PHE A 65 12.73 -2.78 -4.67
C PHE A 65 11.92 -2.24 -5.86
N ILE A 66 12.08 -0.97 -6.25
CA ILE A 66 11.41 -0.41 -7.44
C ILE A 66 11.89 -1.12 -8.71
N GLU A 67 13.20 -1.27 -8.86
CA GLU A 67 13.79 -2.00 -9.99
C GLU A 67 13.30 -3.44 -10.01
N LYS A 68 13.30 -4.11 -8.87
CA LYS A 68 12.78 -5.47 -8.71
C LYS A 68 11.34 -5.61 -9.19
N PHE A 69 10.46 -4.67 -8.81
CA PHE A 69 9.06 -4.70 -9.24
C PHE A 69 8.92 -4.48 -10.76
N ILE A 70 9.68 -3.55 -11.33
CA ILE A 70 9.69 -3.33 -12.79
C ILE A 70 10.17 -4.58 -13.53
N LEU A 71 11.25 -5.22 -13.07
CA LEU A 71 11.76 -6.46 -13.67
C LEU A 71 10.74 -7.60 -13.59
N LEU A 72 10.01 -7.74 -12.48
CA LEU A 72 8.92 -8.70 -12.36
C LEU A 72 7.81 -8.41 -13.37
N LEU A 73 7.42 -7.14 -13.53
CA LEU A 73 6.40 -6.76 -14.52
C LEU A 73 6.84 -6.98 -15.97
N GLN A 74 8.13 -6.88 -16.26
CA GLN A 74 8.69 -7.22 -17.56
C GLN A 74 8.71 -8.74 -17.80
N LYS A 75 9.09 -9.50 -16.76
CA LYS A 75 9.15 -10.97 -16.81
C LYS A 75 7.77 -11.60 -16.96
N TYR A 76 6.75 -11.01 -16.33
CA TYR A 76 5.37 -11.49 -16.36
C TYR A 76 4.45 -10.50 -17.11
N PRO A 77 4.32 -10.63 -18.44
CA PRO A 77 3.55 -9.67 -19.24
C PRO A 77 2.09 -9.51 -18.83
N LYS A 78 1.46 -10.57 -18.28
CA LYS A 78 0.07 -10.54 -17.77
C LYS A 78 -0.08 -9.94 -16.37
N ALA A 79 1.02 -9.72 -15.65
CA ALA A 79 0.96 -9.02 -14.36
C ALA A 79 0.67 -7.53 -14.59
N LEU A 80 -0.26 -6.96 -13.84
CA LEU A 80 -0.71 -5.57 -13.95
C LEU A 80 0.07 -4.65 -13.02
N LYS A 81 0.36 -5.12 -11.83
CA LYS A 81 1.16 -4.44 -10.82
C LYS A 81 2.00 -5.44 -10.02
N ALA A 82 3.12 -4.98 -9.51
CA ALA A 82 4.00 -5.71 -8.61
C ALA A 82 4.32 -4.85 -7.39
N GLY A 83 4.31 -5.43 -6.21
CA GLY A 83 4.51 -4.68 -4.99
C GLY A 83 4.82 -5.56 -3.79
N PHE A 84 4.89 -4.93 -2.65
CA PHE A 84 5.18 -5.59 -1.39
C PHE A 84 4.05 -6.51 -0.94
N SER A 85 4.42 -7.59 -0.24
CA SER A 85 3.52 -8.25 0.70
C SER A 85 3.56 -7.56 2.06
N ILE A 86 2.48 -7.76 2.83
CA ILE A 86 2.40 -7.22 4.18
C ILE A 86 2.92 -8.29 5.15
N CYS A 87 3.83 -7.89 6.03
CA CYS A 87 4.37 -8.74 7.07
C CYS A 87 3.29 -9.06 8.10
N ILE A 88 3.15 -10.35 8.43
CA ILE A 88 2.23 -10.85 9.46
C ILE A 88 2.94 -11.64 10.55
N ASP A 89 4.26 -11.84 10.43
CA ASP A 89 5.03 -12.71 11.31
C ASP A 89 5.35 -12.06 12.66
N ASP A 90 5.38 -10.74 12.71
CA ASP A 90 5.76 -9.93 13.87
C ASP A 90 4.62 -9.09 14.45
N LEU A 91 3.36 -9.42 14.12
CA LEU A 91 2.18 -8.74 14.64
C LEU A 91 2.13 -8.83 16.18
N PRO A 92 1.95 -7.71 16.88
CA PRO A 92 1.98 -7.68 18.34
C PRO A 92 0.76 -8.36 18.95
N ASP A 93 0.96 -9.03 20.10
CA ASP A 93 -0.12 -9.73 20.82
C ASP A 93 -1.19 -8.78 21.38
N HIS A 94 -0.86 -7.51 21.56
CA HIS A 94 -1.83 -6.50 22.02
C HIS A 94 -2.76 -5.97 20.92
N TYR A 95 -2.54 -6.37 19.67
CA TYR A 95 -3.45 -6.02 18.57
C TYR A 95 -4.66 -6.97 18.55
N LYS A 96 -5.84 -6.42 18.85
CA LYS A 96 -7.06 -7.20 19.05
C LYS A 96 -7.49 -8.04 17.82
N LEU A 97 -7.16 -7.59 16.62
CA LEU A 97 -7.56 -8.26 15.38
C LEU A 97 -6.46 -9.14 14.78
N LYS A 98 -5.38 -9.40 15.51
CA LYS A 98 -4.20 -10.15 15.05
C LYS A 98 -4.58 -11.44 14.32
N GLU A 99 -5.35 -12.30 14.95
CA GLU A 99 -5.74 -13.61 14.38
C GLU A 99 -6.53 -13.45 13.06
N LYS A 100 -7.45 -12.48 13.02
CA LYS A 100 -8.24 -12.21 11.81
C LYS A 100 -7.37 -11.70 10.66
N VAL A 101 -6.40 -10.85 10.97
CA VAL A 101 -5.46 -10.32 9.98
C VAL A 101 -4.55 -11.43 9.46
N ILE A 102 -4.05 -12.30 10.32
CA ILE A 102 -3.26 -13.46 9.90
C ILE A 102 -4.07 -14.38 8.98
N GLU A 103 -5.31 -14.69 9.37
CA GLU A 103 -6.21 -15.52 8.55
C GLU A 103 -6.45 -14.88 7.17
N TRP A 104 -6.76 -13.59 7.14
CA TRP A 104 -7.00 -12.83 5.91
C TRP A 104 -5.75 -12.75 5.03
N GLU A 105 -4.62 -12.31 5.58
CA GLU A 105 -3.43 -12.01 4.80
C GLU A 105 -2.69 -13.26 4.33
N SER A 106 -2.77 -14.36 5.11
CA SER A 106 -2.11 -15.62 4.77
C SER A 106 -2.57 -16.23 3.44
N VAL A 107 -3.76 -15.89 2.95
CA VAL A 107 -4.23 -16.39 1.65
C VAL A 107 -3.40 -15.87 0.48
N PHE A 108 -2.79 -14.70 0.64
CA PHE A 108 -1.96 -14.06 -0.39
C PHE A 108 -0.52 -14.59 -0.44
N TRP A 109 -0.16 -15.50 0.46
CA TRP A 109 1.14 -16.16 0.54
C TRP A 109 1.10 -17.62 0.03
N LYS A 110 0.01 -18.02 -0.64
CA LYS A 110 -0.20 -19.44 -1.02
C LYS A 110 0.28 -19.77 -2.43
N GLU A 111 0.07 -18.89 -3.40
CA GLU A 111 0.40 -19.15 -4.80
C GLU A 111 1.81 -18.60 -5.10
N GLU A 112 2.83 -19.32 -4.67
CA GLU A 112 4.21 -19.01 -4.94
C GLU A 112 4.57 -19.43 -6.38
N ILE A 113 4.97 -18.46 -7.22
CA ILE A 113 5.33 -18.69 -8.62
C ILE A 113 6.85 -18.77 -8.83
N GLU A 114 7.62 -18.20 -7.93
CA GLU A 114 9.07 -18.27 -7.80
C GLU A 114 9.44 -18.08 -6.31
N PRO A 115 10.66 -18.43 -5.87
CA PRO A 115 11.06 -18.24 -4.48
C PRO A 115 10.78 -16.80 -3.99
N ASN A 116 9.92 -16.66 -3.00
CA ASN A 116 9.45 -15.39 -2.43
C ASN A 116 8.74 -14.45 -3.43
N ILE A 117 8.13 -15.00 -4.48
CA ILE A 117 7.29 -14.25 -5.43
C ILE A 117 5.94 -14.94 -5.53
N PHE A 118 4.89 -14.21 -5.24
CA PHE A 118 3.53 -14.75 -5.11
C PHE A 118 2.59 -14.11 -6.12
N LYS A 119 1.74 -14.92 -6.74
CA LYS A 119 0.59 -14.44 -7.51
C LYS A 119 -0.55 -14.21 -6.54
N ALA A 120 -0.79 -12.94 -6.20
CA ALA A 120 -1.82 -12.57 -5.25
C ALA A 120 -2.31 -11.15 -5.50
N LEU A 121 -3.53 -10.85 -5.07
CA LEU A 121 -4.07 -9.49 -5.12
C LEU A 121 -3.24 -8.55 -4.24
N ILE A 122 -3.05 -7.34 -4.73
CA ILE A 122 -2.51 -6.22 -3.96
C ILE A 122 -3.61 -5.17 -3.90
N ASP A 123 -3.93 -4.69 -2.72
CA ASP A 123 -4.83 -3.57 -2.52
C ASP A 123 -4.11 -2.25 -2.85
N THR A 124 -4.28 -1.18 -2.11
CA THR A 124 -3.55 0.08 -2.25
C THR A 124 -2.21 0.11 -1.53
N THR A 125 -1.78 -1.03 -1.00
CA THR A 125 -0.42 -1.30 -0.54
C THR A 125 0.59 -0.93 -1.63
N PHE A 126 1.77 -0.49 -1.26
CA PHE A 126 2.80 -0.05 -2.20
C PHE A 126 3.00 -1.03 -3.36
N ALA A 127 2.72 -0.56 -4.56
CA ALA A 127 2.96 -1.30 -5.79
C ALA A 127 3.40 -0.39 -6.94
N VAL A 128 4.19 -0.94 -7.86
CA VAL A 128 4.47 -0.36 -9.17
C VAL A 128 3.44 -0.89 -10.17
N TYR A 129 2.83 0.01 -10.88
CA TYR A 129 1.79 -0.25 -11.87
C TYR A 129 2.36 -0.13 -13.29
N LYS A 130 1.88 -0.98 -14.20
CA LYS A 130 2.22 -0.87 -15.62
C LYS A 130 1.65 0.40 -16.27
N PRO A 131 2.30 0.91 -17.33
CA PRO A 131 1.71 1.93 -18.18
C PRO A 131 0.29 1.55 -18.63
N TYR A 132 -0.57 2.56 -18.70
CA TYR A 132 -1.99 2.46 -19.15
C TYR A 132 -2.89 1.60 -18.25
N PHE A 133 -2.42 1.14 -17.09
CA PHE A 133 -3.30 0.49 -16.13
C PHE A 133 -4.29 1.50 -15.54
N ILE A 134 -5.59 1.21 -15.61
CA ILE A 134 -6.69 2.12 -15.24
C ILE A 134 -7.58 1.59 -14.12
N GLY A 135 -7.06 0.69 -13.31
CA GLY A 135 -7.76 0.21 -12.11
C GLY A 135 -8.15 -1.27 -12.17
N GLU A 136 -9.02 -1.67 -13.08
CA GLU A 136 -9.47 -3.06 -13.13
C GLU A 136 -8.88 -3.83 -14.32
N PRO A 137 -8.55 -5.13 -14.15
CA PRO A 137 -8.10 -5.96 -15.25
C PRO A 137 -9.24 -6.22 -16.24
N ILE A 138 -8.99 -5.96 -17.52
CA ILE A 138 -9.91 -6.27 -18.60
C ILE A 138 -9.81 -7.76 -18.99
N ASP A 139 -8.62 -8.35 -18.83
CA ASP A 139 -8.32 -9.75 -19.13
C ASP A 139 -8.41 -10.56 -17.84
N PRO A 140 -9.28 -11.61 -17.76
CA PRO A 140 -9.41 -12.46 -16.56
C PRO A 140 -8.13 -13.23 -16.20
N ASP A 141 -7.20 -13.38 -17.15
CA ASP A 141 -5.90 -14.00 -16.90
C ASP A 141 -4.87 -13.04 -16.28
N CYS A 142 -5.20 -11.76 -16.17
CA CYS A 142 -4.34 -10.79 -15.51
C CYS A 142 -4.28 -11.01 -13.99
N PHE A 143 -3.14 -10.69 -13.39
CA PHE A 143 -2.89 -10.91 -11.98
C PHE A 143 -1.98 -9.83 -11.39
N CYS A 144 -1.78 -9.86 -10.08
CA CYS A 144 -0.80 -9.03 -9.40
C CYS A 144 0.31 -9.92 -8.82
N ILE A 145 1.49 -9.32 -8.61
CA ILE A 145 2.66 -9.98 -8.04
C ILE A 145 2.99 -9.34 -6.70
N ARG A 146 2.99 -10.15 -5.64
CA ARG A 146 3.54 -9.77 -4.34
C ARG A 146 4.94 -10.36 -4.16
N THR A 147 5.84 -9.58 -3.59
CA THR A 147 7.15 -10.08 -3.17
C THR A 147 7.09 -10.52 -1.70
N GLY A 148 7.79 -11.60 -1.36
CA GLY A 148 8.02 -12.01 0.02
C GLY A 148 9.28 -11.37 0.61
N HIS A 149 9.64 -11.79 1.83
CA HIS A 149 10.85 -11.31 2.48
C HIS A 149 12.11 -11.43 1.60
N PRO A 150 13.02 -10.45 1.64
CA PRO A 150 13.02 -9.25 2.48
C PRO A 150 12.22 -8.05 1.92
N TYR A 151 11.59 -8.18 0.75
CA TYR A 151 10.79 -7.14 0.13
C TYR A 151 9.35 -7.16 0.66
N SER A 152 9.17 -6.69 1.90
CA SER A 152 7.88 -6.65 2.60
C SER A 152 7.73 -5.37 3.39
N VAL A 153 6.51 -5.03 3.73
CA VAL A 153 6.15 -3.85 4.52
C VAL A 153 5.31 -4.24 5.72
N ARG A 154 5.28 -3.38 6.75
CA ARG A 154 4.28 -3.41 7.81
C ARG A 154 3.13 -2.47 7.47
N HIS A 155 1.92 -2.88 7.76
CA HIS A 155 0.75 -2.01 7.76
C HIS A 155 0.57 -1.46 9.18
N LEU A 156 0.97 -0.23 9.40
CA LEU A 156 1.09 0.38 10.73
C LEU A 156 -0.18 0.28 11.59
N PRO A 157 -1.41 0.40 11.05
CA PRO A 157 -2.64 0.17 11.81
C PRO A 157 -2.73 -1.19 12.53
N TRP A 158 -2.02 -2.21 12.04
CA TRP A 158 -2.01 -3.54 12.68
C TRP A 158 -1.05 -3.63 13.88
N TYR A 159 -0.28 -2.57 14.12
CA TYR A 159 0.68 -2.47 15.23
C TYR A 159 0.18 -1.57 16.37
N MET A 160 -1.04 -1.02 16.22
CA MET A 160 -1.66 -0.17 17.25
C MET A 160 -1.95 -0.96 18.54
N ASN A 161 -1.86 -0.27 19.68
CA ASN A 161 -2.27 -0.83 20.95
C ASN A 161 -3.79 -0.72 21.14
N SER A 162 -4.51 -1.79 20.81
CA SER A 162 -5.98 -1.82 20.91
C SER A 162 -6.55 -1.58 22.31
N ALA A 163 -5.73 -1.76 23.36
CA ALA A 163 -6.13 -1.48 24.75
C ALA A 163 -5.93 -0.01 25.17
N LYS A 164 -5.07 0.71 24.42
CA LYS A 164 -4.73 2.12 24.68
C LYS A 164 -4.56 2.87 23.37
N PRO A 165 -5.63 3.00 22.57
CA PRO A 165 -5.55 3.71 21.30
C PRO A 165 -5.25 5.20 21.55
N THR A 166 -4.51 5.81 20.64
CA THR A 166 -4.29 7.25 20.62
C THR A 166 -5.57 7.99 20.25
N GLU A 167 -5.62 9.31 20.46
CA GLU A 167 -6.77 10.14 20.04
C GLU A 167 -7.01 10.06 18.52
N GLU A 168 -5.96 9.94 17.73
CA GLU A 168 -6.04 9.79 16.28
C GLU A 168 -6.61 8.44 15.89
N GLU A 169 -6.14 7.35 16.51
CA GLU A 169 -6.63 6.00 16.26
C GLU A 169 -8.12 5.86 16.63
N LEU A 170 -8.56 6.52 17.72
CA LEU A 170 -9.98 6.57 18.12
C LEU A 170 -10.88 7.28 17.09
N TYR A 171 -10.32 8.12 16.25
CA TYR A 171 -11.08 8.80 15.20
C TYR A 171 -11.39 7.86 14.01
N TYR A 172 -10.60 6.82 13.82
CA TYR A 172 -10.74 5.82 12.74
C TYR A 172 -11.40 4.51 13.19
N LEU A 173 -11.66 4.32 14.49
CA LEU A 173 -12.41 3.20 15.05
C LEU A 173 -13.90 3.49 15.13
#